data_59567213b86c589ac28c7b84431c8240
#
_entry.id   59567213b86c589ac28c7b84431c8240
#
_cell.length_a   1.000
_cell.length_b   1.000
_cell.length_c   1.000
_cell.angle_alpha   90.00
_cell.angle_beta   90.00
_cell.angle_gamma   90.00
#
_symmetry.space_group_name_H-M   'P 1'
#
loop_
_entity.id
_entity.type
_entity.pdbx_description
1 polymer ?
#
loop_
_entity_poly.entity_id
_entity_poly.type
_entity_poly.pdbx_seq_one_letter_code
_entity_poly.pdbx_strand_id
1 'polypeptide(L)'
;MTDQRRKNLKELQRLDLRIVEAKKRIVDFEPRIEEVEKPALALESDLGTTRTRVQEMKLEERRLELASEEKRTRRVKLEERLGSVRNLREEAAVSAELEMVKRATQNDEQEALGLLDQLRKAEERAAELEAAYREASQLVEPQKQGLLEEREQARKELQSLEAERAEFATSMNAGELKTYDAIRAGGRTIAVADLTEDGACGHCYGIVPLQIQNEVRHGTSLIRCEACGVILSAPGAEAETAVTRAQLAAEADTAAVEGEASELEALADGGDDLEEGSAAVAADGDGGRAGA
;
A
#
# COMPACT_ATOMS: atom_id res chain seq x y z
N MET A 1 -5.56 -25.49 -44.70
CA MET A 1 -5.16 -24.09 -44.59
C MET A 1 -5.99 -23.32 -43.53
N THR A 2 -7.26 -23.62 -43.38
CA THR A 2 -8.19 -22.88 -42.49
C THR A 2 -8.02 -23.11 -40.98
N ASP A 3 -7.63 -24.33 -40.60
CA ASP A 3 -7.40 -24.66 -39.20
C ASP A 3 -6.15 -23.95 -38.64
N GLN A 4 -5.10 -23.80 -39.45
CA GLN A 4 -3.89 -23.08 -39.07
C GLN A 4 -4.16 -21.58 -38.79
N ARG A 5 -5.05 -20.95 -39.56
CA ARG A 5 -5.41 -19.52 -39.37
C ARG A 5 -6.08 -19.30 -38.02
N ARG A 6 -6.98 -20.20 -37.61
CA ARG A 6 -7.66 -20.14 -36.32
C ARG A 6 -6.67 -20.33 -35.15
N LYS A 7 -5.77 -21.31 -35.30
CA LYS A 7 -4.70 -21.53 -34.31
C LYS A 7 -3.84 -20.28 -34.16
N ASN A 8 -3.46 -19.66 -35.25
CA ASN A 8 -2.67 -18.42 -35.24
C ASN A 8 -3.39 -17.25 -34.51
N LEU A 9 -4.69 -17.05 -34.79
CA LEU A 9 -5.47 -15.98 -34.11
C LEU A 9 -5.65 -16.24 -32.62
N LYS A 10 -5.84 -17.48 -32.22
CA LYS A 10 -5.89 -17.87 -30.81
C LYS A 10 -4.54 -17.66 -30.11
N GLU A 11 -3.45 -18.01 -30.79
CA GLU A 11 -2.10 -17.83 -30.25
C GLU A 11 -1.77 -16.34 -30.10
N LEU A 12 -2.13 -15.52 -31.08
CA LEU A 12 -2.01 -14.07 -30.99
C LEU A 12 -2.81 -13.53 -29.79
N GLN A 13 -4.03 -14.06 -29.59
CA GLN A 13 -4.84 -13.67 -28.42
C GLN A 13 -4.20 -14.09 -27.09
N ARG A 14 -3.60 -15.27 -27.01
CA ARG A 14 -2.86 -15.71 -25.81
C ARG A 14 -1.70 -14.79 -25.50
N LEU A 15 -0.92 -14.39 -26.51
CA LEU A 15 0.15 -13.42 -26.36
C LEU A 15 -0.39 -12.06 -25.86
N ASP A 16 -1.46 -11.56 -26.48
CA ASP A 16 -2.08 -10.30 -26.07
C ASP A 16 -2.63 -10.34 -24.65
N LEU A 17 -3.19 -11.46 -24.19
CA LEU A 17 -3.65 -11.62 -22.81
C LEU A 17 -2.48 -11.62 -21.83
N ARG A 18 -1.38 -12.32 -22.16
CA ARG A 18 -0.14 -12.30 -21.36
C ARG A 18 0.45 -10.88 -21.28
N ILE A 19 0.42 -10.12 -22.37
CA ILE A 19 0.85 -8.71 -22.40
C ILE A 19 -0.02 -7.85 -21.47
N VAL A 20 -1.34 -8.03 -21.49
CA VAL A 20 -2.27 -7.30 -20.62
C VAL A 20 -2.00 -7.65 -19.15
N GLU A 21 -1.81 -8.93 -18.85
CA GLU A 21 -1.48 -9.38 -17.48
C GLU A 21 -0.12 -8.85 -17.00
N ALA A 22 0.90 -8.89 -17.87
CA ALA A 22 2.22 -8.32 -17.55
C ALA A 22 2.13 -6.80 -17.30
N LYS A 23 1.36 -6.07 -18.11
CA LYS A 23 1.11 -4.63 -17.89
C LYS A 23 0.41 -4.37 -16.56
N LYS A 24 -0.61 -5.16 -16.23
CA LYS A 24 -1.30 -5.07 -14.95
C LYS A 24 -0.33 -5.32 -13.79
N ARG A 25 0.47 -6.40 -13.86
CA ARG A 25 1.47 -6.74 -12.85
C ARG A 25 2.48 -5.60 -12.62
N ILE A 26 2.90 -4.90 -13.69
CA ILE A 26 3.80 -3.74 -13.58
C ILE A 26 3.14 -2.58 -12.84
N VAL A 27 1.88 -2.31 -13.10
CA VAL A 27 1.11 -1.25 -12.40
C VAL A 27 0.91 -1.59 -10.92
N ASP A 28 0.71 -2.86 -10.60
CA ASP A 28 0.49 -3.34 -9.23
C ASP A 28 1.74 -3.20 -8.33
N PHE A 29 2.94 -2.93 -8.90
CA PHE A 29 4.13 -2.64 -8.10
C PHE A 29 4.09 -1.27 -7.43
N GLU A 30 3.46 -0.26 -8.03
CA GLU A 30 3.44 1.10 -7.51
C GLU A 30 2.79 1.18 -6.12
N PRO A 31 1.55 0.67 -5.91
CA PRO A 31 0.94 0.67 -4.57
C PRO A 31 1.72 -0.16 -3.56
N ARG A 32 2.40 -1.24 -3.98
CA ARG A 32 3.24 -2.04 -3.09
C ARG A 32 4.48 -1.29 -2.62
N ILE A 33 5.10 -0.50 -3.51
CA ILE A 33 6.24 0.36 -3.18
C ILE A 33 5.79 1.46 -2.21
N GLU A 34 4.67 2.14 -2.49
CA GLU A 34 4.10 3.15 -1.61
C GLU A 34 3.78 2.60 -0.21
N GLU A 35 3.23 1.39 -0.12
CA GLU A 35 2.93 0.75 1.15
C GLU A 35 4.18 0.47 1.98
N VAL A 36 5.27 0.03 1.33
CA VAL A 36 6.57 -0.22 1.97
C VAL A 36 7.21 1.08 2.44
N GLU A 37 7.11 2.18 1.68
CA GLU A 37 7.69 3.48 2.01
C GLU A 37 6.90 4.25 3.08
N LYS A 38 5.61 4.03 3.17
CA LYS A 38 4.68 4.78 4.03
C LYS A 38 5.14 4.96 5.48
N PRO A 39 5.64 3.94 6.20
CA PRO A 39 6.10 4.12 7.59
C PRO A 39 7.31 5.04 7.69
N ALA A 40 8.27 4.96 6.76
CA ALA A 40 9.44 5.82 6.76
C ALA A 40 9.08 7.27 6.40
N LEU A 41 8.21 7.48 5.41
CA LEU A 41 7.71 8.80 5.02
C LEU A 41 6.92 9.48 6.14
N ALA A 42 6.13 8.73 6.91
CA ALA A 42 5.43 9.26 8.07
C ALA A 42 6.41 9.78 9.13
N LEU A 43 7.44 8.98 9.46
CA LEU A 43 8.48 9.38 10.41
C LEU A 43 9.30 10.58 9.90
N GLU A 44 9.60 10.65 8.62
CA GLU A 44 10.29 11.78 8.00
C GLU A 44 9.47 13.07 8.12
N SER A 45 8.17 13.00 7.85
CA SER A 45 7.24 14.12 7.99
C SER A 45 7.18 14.62 9.44
N ASP A 46 7.04 13.71 10.41
CA ASP A 46 6.99 14.03 11.84
C ASP A 46 8.31 14.63 12.33
N LEU A 47 9.44 14.11 11.86
CA LEU A 47 10.77 14.65 12.14
C LEU A 47 10.91 16.07 11.56
N GLY A 48 10.45 16.28 10.32
CA GLY A 48 10.47 17.59 9.65
C GLY A 48 9.68 18.63 10.43
N THR A 49 8.45 18.31 10.84
CA THR A 49 7.60 19.22 11.64
C THR A 49 8.20 19.51 13.02
N THR A 50 8.75 18.49 13.68
CA THR A 50 9.39 18.64 14.98
C THR A 50 10.65 19.52 14.89
N ARG A 51 11.49 19.34 13.86
CA ARG A 51 12.68 20.16 13.62
C ARG A 51 12.31 21.63 13.35
N THR A 52 11.27 21.88 12.58
CA THR A 52 10.77 23.24 12.35
C THR A 52 10.34 23.89 13.66
N ARG A 53 9.59 23.16 14.49
CA ARG A 53 9.18 23.64 15.82
C ARG A 53 10.37 23.93 16.74
N VAL A 54 11.41 23.10 16.74
CA VAL A 54 12.65 23.35 17.49
C VAL A 54 13.33 24.63 17.02
N GLN A 55 13.38 24.88 15.73
CA GLN A 55 13.94 26.12 15.17
C GLN A 55 13.16 27.37 15.60
N GLU A 56 11.83 27.30 15.53
CA GLU A 56 10.96 28.39 15.98
C GLU A 56 11.16 28.70 17.48
N MET A 57 11.20 27.65 18.30
CA MET A 57 11.45 27.85 19.75
C MET A 57 12.83 28.41 20.05
N LYS A 58 13.88 28.04 19.29
CA LYS A 58 15.22 28.63 19.43
C LYS A 58 15.25 30.10 19.04
N LEU A 59 14.48 30.51 18.05
CA LEU A 59 14.35 31.90 17.67
C LEU A 59 13.62 32.71 18.75
N GLU A 60 12.56 32.15 19.35
CA GLU A 60 11.82 32.82 20.41
C GLU A 60 12.64 32.89 21.71
N GLU A 61 13.38 31.83 22.07
CA GLU A 61 14.33 31.85 23.19
C GLU A 61 15.32 33.00 23.04
N ARG A 62 15.95 33.13 21.87
CA ARG A 62 16.90 34.21 21.60
C ARG A 62 16.28 35.58 21.68
N ARG A 63 15.01 35.73 21.24
CA ARG A 63 14.25 36.98 21.36
C ARG A 63 14.00 37.36 22.83
N LEU A 64 13.60 36.39 23.65
CA LEU A 64 13.37 36.59 25.09
C LEU A 64 14.68 36.93 25.81
N GLU A 65 15.79 36.27 25.44
CA GLU A 65 17.12 36.56 25.98
C GLU A 65 17.52 38.03 25.72
N LEU A 66 17.38 38.49 24.47
CA LEU A 66 17.67 39.89 24.11
C LEU A 66 16.75 40.87 24.86
N ALA A 67 15.45 40.58 24.93
CA ALA A 67 14.49 41.41 25.64
C ALA A 67 14.80 41.49 27.15
N SER A 68 15.20 40.38 27.74
CA SER A 68 15.62 40.33 29.15
C SER A 68 16.88 41.16 29.40
N GLU A 69 17.88 41.08 28.51
CA GLU A 69 19.13 41.84 28.63
C GLU A 69 18.88 43.36 28.48
N GLU A 70 18.00 43.79 27.54
CA GLU A 70 17.59 45.19 27.44
C GLU A 70 16.93 45.68 28.72
N LYS A 71 16.05 44.91 29.33
CA LYS A 71 15.37 45.24 30.58
C LYS A 71 16.35 45.29 31.76
N ARG A 72 17.31 44.35 31.82
CA ARG A 72 18.40 44.36 32.83
C ARG A 72 19.23 45.64 32.72
N THR A 73 19.60 46.05 31.49
CA THR A 73 20.34 47.28 31.26
C THR A 73 19.51 48.51 31.69
N ARG A 74 18.20 48.53 31.38
CA ARG A 74 17.29 49.57 31.82
C ARG A 74 17.14 49.62 33.32
N ARG A 75 17.08 48.46 34.00
CA ARG A 75 17.04 48.37 35.46
C ARG A 75 18.24 49.02 36.09
N VAL A 76 19.47 48.72 35.64
CA VAL A 76 20.71 49.32 36.17
C VAL A 76 20.67 50.84 36.05
N LYS A 77 20.29 51.39 34.88
CA LYS A 77 20.16 52.84 34.68
C LYS A 77 19.14 53.49 35.61
N LEU A 78 18.03 52.79 35.90
CA LEU A 78 17.02 53.32 36.84
C LEU A 78 17.48 53.24 38.27
N GLU A 79 18.24 52.19 38.66
CA GLU A 79 18.88 52.08 39.98
C GLU A 79 19.90 53.21 40.20
N GLU A 80 20.76 53.52 39.23
CA GLU A 80 21.68 54.64 39.25
C GLU A 80 20.97 56.01 39.36
N ARG A 81 19.88 56.15 38.58
CA ARG A 81 19.08 57.35 38.62
C ARG A 81 18.40 57.55 39.98
N LEU A 82 17.85 56.48 40.54
CA LEU A 82 17.21 56.50 41.86
C LEU A 82 18.18 56.96 42.96
N GLY A 83 19.46 56.56 42.90
CA GLY A 83 20.50 57.00 43.84
C GLY A 83 20.90 58.47 43.65
N SER A 84 20.62 59.12 42.54
CA SER A 84 20.98 60.53 42.23
C SER A 84 19.83 61.51 42.42
N VAL A 85 18.58 61.07 42.50
CA VAL A 85 17.38 61.92 42.66
C VAL A 85 17.30 62.50 44.06
N ARG A 86 16.95 63.80 44.14
CA ARG A 86 16.77 64.56 45.41
C ARG A 86 15.34 65.01 45.67
N ASN A 87 14.45 64.75 44.73
CA ASN A 87 13.05 65.20 44.78
C ASN A 87 12.15 63.97 45.04
N LEU A 88 11.39 64.02 46.14
CA LEU A 88 10.46 62.93 46.53
C LEU A 88 9.47 62.50 45.47
N ARG A 89 9.02 63.47 44.64
CA ARG A 89 8.06 63.16 43.56
C ARG A 89 8.72 62.41 42.39
N GLU A 90 9.95 62.77 42.07
CA GLU A 90 10.75 62.10 41.03
C GLU A 90 11.25 60.72 41.54
N GLU A 91 11.64 60.65 42.80
CA GLU A 91 12.02 59.40 43.47
C GLU A 91 10.88 58.37 43.40
N ALA A 92 9.65 58.77 43.74
CA ALA A 92 8.47 57.90 43.66
C ALA A 92 8.20 57.44 42.21
N ALA A 93 8.36 58.31 41.21
CA ALA A 93 8.17 57.95 39.83
C ALA A 93 9.22 56.97 39.29
N VAL A 94 10.50 57.21 39.58
CA VAL A 94 11.62 56.33 39.22
C VAL A 94 11.51 54.97 39.93
N SER A 95 11.13 54.96 41.19
CA SER A 95 10.90 53.75 41.96
C SER A 95 9.77 52.91 41.38
N ALA A 96 8.65 53.53 40.98
CA ALA A 96 7.54 52.83 40.35
C ALA A 96 7.95 52.24 38.98
N GLU A 97 8.74 52.98 38.17
CA GLU A 97 9.25 52.50 36.88
C GLU A 97 10.24 51.33 37.11
N LEU A 98 11.12 51.40 38.08
CA LEU A 98 12.06 50.33 38.46
C LEU A 98 11.32 49.05 38.84
N GLU A 99 10.28 49.16 39.67
CA GLU A 99 9.45 47.97 40.02
C GLU A 99 8.72 47.39 38.84
N MET A 100 8.23 48.19 37.89
CA MET A 100 7.64 47.67 36.66
C MET A 100 8.66 46.94 35.79
N VAL A 101 9.89 47.44 35.66
CA VAL A 101 10.96 46.83 34.88
C VAL A 101 11.42 45.52 35.54
N LYS A 102 11.57 45.49 36.87
CA LYS A 102 11.90 44.28 37.62
C LYS A 102 10.88 43.15 37.36
N ARG A 103 9.58 43.49 37.50
CA ARG A 103 8.51 42.48 37.26
C ARG A 103 8.51 42.00 35.80
N ALA A 104 8.69 42.91 34.83
CA ALA A 104 8.76 42.53 33.43
C ALA A 104 9.96 41.64 33.14
N THR A 105 11.16 41.92 33.73
CA THR A 105 12.33 41.03 33.59
C THR A 105 12.08 39.65 34.20
N GLN A 106 11.45 39.59 35.36
CA GLN A 106 11.13 38.33 36.03
C GLN A 106 10.14 37.50 35.21
N ASN A 107 9.15 38.11 34.59
CA ASN A 107 8.21 37.46 33.75
C ASN A 107 8.91 36.85 32.48
N ASP A 108 9.79 37.61 31.81
CA ASP A 108 10.55 37.14 30.67
C ASP A 108 11.47 35.96 31.04
N GLU A 109 12.11 36.04 32.23
CA GLU A 109 12.97 34.94 32.74
C GLU A 109 12.15 33.65 33.01
N GLN A 110 10.93 33.79 33.55
CA GLN A 110 10.04 32.65 33.76
C GLN A 110 9.56 32.05 32.44
N GLU A 111 9.20 32.91 31.46
CA GLU A 111 8.79 32.49 30.13
C GLU A 111 9.95 31.77 29.41
N ALA A 112 11.16 32.33 29.47
CA ALA A 112 12.36 31.72 28.90
C ALA A 112 12.66 30.33 29.52
N LEU A 113 12.52 30.19 30.86
CA LEU A 113 12.70 28.89 31.54
C LEU A 113 11.65 27.86 31.05
N GLY A 114 10.39 28.28 30.93
CA GLY A 114 9.33 27.42 30.41
C GLY A 114 9.57 27.00 28.97
N LEU A 115 10.08 27.94 28.13
CA LEU A 115 10.44 27.66 26.73
C LEU A 115 11.64 26.72 26.62
N LEU A 116 12.67 26.87 27.46
CA LEU A 116 13.83 25.98 27.51
C LEU A 116 13.43 24.53 27.84
N ASP A 117 12.50 24.33 28.79
CA ASP A 117 11.98 23.01 29.08
C ASP A 117 11.23 22.38 27.92
N GLN A 118 10.44 23.19 27.18
CA GLN A 118 9.76 22.73 25.97
C GLN A 118 10.75 22.43 24.84
N LEU A 119 11.77 23.27 24.68
CA LEU A 119 12.82 23.10 23.68
C LEU A 119 13.57 21.78 23.90
N ARG A 120 13.98 21.50 25.14
CA ARG A 120 14.67 20.25 25.50
C ARG A 120 13.81 19.03 25.13
N LYS A 121 12.52 19.03 25.50
CA LYS A 121 11.60 17.93 25.17
C LYS A 121 11.41 17.77 23.66
N ALA A 122 11.36 18.88 22.92
CA ALA A 122 11.23 18.85 21.48
C ALA A 122 12.52 18.33 20.80
N GLU A 123 13.70 18.69 21.32
CA GLU A 123 14.99 18.18 20.84
C GLU A 123 15.14 16.68 21.13
N GLU A 124 14.77 16.23 22.33
CA GLU A 124 14.73 14.81 22.70
C GLU A 124 13.81 14.05 21.74
N ARG A 125 12.61 14.58 21.48
CA ARG A 125 11.66 13.99 20.54
C ARG A 125 12.19 13.97 19.11
N ALA A 126 12.86 15.01 18.64
CA ALA A 126 13.50 15.04 17.33
C ALA A 126 14.59 13.97 17.20
N ALA A 127 15.39 13.75 18.24
CA ALA A 127 16.41 12.72 18.27
C ALA A 127 15.81 11.30 18.23
N GLU A 128 14.72 11.05 18.98
CA GLU A 128 13.98 9.79 18.92
C GLU A 128 13.41 9.51 17.52
N LEU A 129 12.76 10.52 16.91
CA LEU A 129 12.21 10.40 15.57
C LEU A 129 13.30 10.19 14.52
N GLU A 130 14.46 10.84 14.67
CA GLU A 130 15.60 10.63 13.78
C GLU A 130 16.16 9.21 13.88
N ALA A 131 16.27 8.66 15.09
CA ALA A 131 16.68 7.27 15.29
C ALA A 131 15.68 6.30 14.67
N ALA A 132 14.37 6.48 14.92
CA ALA A 132 13.30 5.67 14.37
C ALA A 132 13.24 5.75 12.84
N TYR A 133 13.41 6.95 12.26
CA TYR A 133 13.48 7.13 10.80
C TYR A 133 14.67 6.40 10.17
N ARG A 134 15.85 6.48 10.80
CA ARG A 134 17.04 5.75 10.32
C ARG A 134 16.82 4.24 10.32
N GLU A 135 16.25 3.72 11.39
CA GLU A 135 15.95 2.29 11.50
C GLU A 135 14.91 1.86 10.45
N ALA A 136 13.80 2.60 10.34
CA ALA A 136 12.78 2.35 9.32
C ALA A 136 13.35 2.41 7.90
N SER A 137 14.18 3.41 7.59
CA SER A 137 14.82 3.56 6.27
C SER A 137 15.75 2.39 5.93
N GLN A 138 16.50 1.88 6.92
CA GLN A 138 17.38 0.71 6.73
C GLN A 138 16.59 -0.57 6.41
N LEU A 139 15.36 -0.69 6.92
CA LEU A 139 14.48 -1.83 6.64
C LEU A 139 13.72 -1.64 5.31
N VAL A 140 13.29 -0.44 5.02
CA VAL A 140 12.50 -0.10 3.82
C VAL A 140 13.34 -0.14 2.56
N GLU A 141 14.57 0.40 2.58
CA GLU A 141 15.41 0.53 1.39
C GLU A 141 15.67 -0.80 0.67
N PRO A 142 16.10 -1.90 1.33
CA PRO A 142 16.29 -3.17 0.64
C PRO A 142 14.99 -3.77 0.11
N GLN A 143 13.86 -3.58 0.79
CA GLN A 143 12.55 -4.07 0.31
C GLN A 143 12.10 -3.29 -0.93
N LYS A 144 12.25 -1.97 -0.92
CA LYS A 144 12.00 -1.11 -2.07
C LYS A 144 12.88 -1.50 -3.27
N GLN A 145 14.17 -1.69 -3.06
CA GLN A 145 15.09 -2.11 -4.11
C GLN A 145 14.69 -3.45 -4.71
N GLY A 146 14.31 -4.44 -3.89
CA GLY A 146 13.79 -5.71 -4.36
C GLY A 146 12.55 -5.56 -5.25
N LEU A 147 11.57 -4.73 -4.84
CA LEU A 147 10.37 -4.45 -5.64
C LEU A 147 10.70 -3.72 -6.96
N LEU A 148 11.68 -2.81 -6.95
CA LEU A 148 12.13 -2.12 -8.16
C LEU A 148 12.81 -3.09 -9.13
N GLU A 149 13.63 -4.02 -8.63
CA GLU A 149 14.27 -5.06 -9.45
C GLU A 149 13.22 -6.01 -10.05
N GLU A 150 12.24 -6.47 -9.24
CA GLU A 150 11.14 -7.29 -9.74
C GLU A 150 10.33 -6.56 -10.82
N ARG A 151 10.06 -5.26 -10.64
CA ARG A 151 9.39 -4.43 -11.64
C ARG A 151 10.19 -4.33 -12.93
N GLU A 152 11.50 -4.16 -12.84
CA GLU A 152 12.38 -4.12 -14.03
C GLU A 152 12.43 -5.48 -14.75
N GLN A 153 12.42 -6.59 -14.03
CA GLN A 153 12.30 -7.91 -14.62
C GLN A 153 10.95 -8.08 -15.34
N ALA A 154 9.84 -7.65 -14.70
CA ALA A 154 8.51 -7.68 -15.32
C ALA A 154 8.44 -6.79 -16.59
N ARG A 155 9.14 -5.65 -16.61
CA ARG A 155 9.26 -4.80 -17.80
C ARG A 155 10.02 -5.48 -18.94
N LYS A 156 11.11 -6.17 -18.63
CA LYS A 156 11.88 -6.94 -19.63
C LYS A 156 11.05 -8.09 -20.19
N GLU A 157 10.29 -8.78 -19.33
CA GLU A 157 9.36 -9.82 -19.75
C GLU A 157 8.28 -9.25 -20.68
N LEU A 158 7.71 -8.08 -20.35
CA LEU A 158 6.75 -7.40 -21.21
C LEU A 158 7.35 -7.05 -22.57
N GLN A 159 8.57 -6.51 -22.61
CA GLN A 159 9.25 -6.20 -23.88
C GLN A 159 9.48 -7.45 -24.73
N SER A 160 9.84 -8.57 -24.10
CA SER A 160 10.00 -9.86 -24.80
C SER A 160 8.68 -10.34 -25.39
N LEU A 161 7.57 -10.24 -24.62
CA LEU A 161 6.23 -10.59 -25.08
C LEU A 161 5.74 -9.70 -26.24
N GLU A 162 6.01 -8.39 -26.16
CA GLU A 162 5.67 -7.45 -27.23
C GLU A 162 6.49 -7.71 -28.50
N ALA A 163 7.76 -8.07 -28.38
CA ALA A 163 8.60 -8.49 -29.51
C ALA A 163 8.11 -9.79 -30.13
N GLU A 164 7.82 -10.81 -29.31
CA GLU A 164 7.25 -12.09 -29.75
C GLU A 164 5.92 -11.87 -30.49
N ARG A 165 5.05 -11.03 -29.94
CA ARG A 165 3.78 -10.65 -30.57
C ARG A 165 4.00 -9.97 -31.92
N ALA A 166 4.95 -9.06 -32.01
CA ALA A 166 5.26 -8.33 -33.25
C ALA A 166 5.79 -9.29 -34.32
N GLU A 167 6.73 -10.18 -33.98
CA GLU A 167 7.25 -11.20 -34.87
C GLU A 167 6.14 -12.16 -35.34
N PHE A 168 5.32 -12.63 -34.40
CA PHE A 168 4.20 -13.51 -34.74
C PHE A 168 3.19 -12.85 -35.67
N ALA A 169 2.87 -11.56 -35.44
CA ALA A 169 1.97 -10.79 -36.28
C ALA A 169 2.50 -10.63 -37.71
N THR A 170 3.81 -10.55 -37.93
CA THR A 170 4.37 -10.49 -39.31
C THR A 170 4.19 -11.77 -40.10
N SER A 171 4.06 -12.91 -39.42
CA SER A 171 3.81 -14.21 -40.06
C SER A 171 2.36 -14.43 -40.46
N MET A 172 1.44 -13.55 -40.02
CA MET A 172 0.00 -13.69 -40.26
C MET A 172 -0.48 -12.98 -41.54
N ASN A 173 -1.68 -13.35 -41.99
CA ASN A 173 -2.34 -12.62 -43.06
C ASN A 173 -2.74 -11.22 -42.63
N ALA A 174 -2.34 -10.19 -43.37
CA ALA A 174 -2.59 -8.79 -43.03
C ALA A 174 -4.08 -8.43 -42.87
N GLY A 175 -4.97 -9.07 -43.64
CA GLY A 175 -6.43 -8.84 -43.53
C GLY A 175 -7.03 -9.42 -42.26
N GLU A 176 -6.54 -10.57 -41.83
CA GLU A 176 -6.95 -11.23 -40.61
C GLU A 176 -6.45 -10.48 -39.37
N LEU A 177 -5.19 -10.06 -39.39
CA LEU A 177 -4.59 -9.23 -38.36
C LEU A 177 -5.36 -7.90 -38.20
N LYS A 178 -5.63 -7.21 -39.31
CA LYS A 178 -6.42 -5.98 -39.28
C LYS A 178 -7.81 -6.17 -38.66
N THR A 179 -8.45 -7.30 -38.97
CA THR A 179 -9.76 -7.64 -38.43
C THR A 179 -9.68 -7.90 -36.92
N TYR A 180 -8.68 -8.64 -36.50
CA TYR A 180 -8.40 -8.92 -35.09
C TYR A 180 -8.07 -7.63 -34.29
N ASP A 181 -7.15 -6.82 -34.80
CA ASP A 181 -6.74 -5.57 -34.14
C ASP A 181 -7.92 -4.57 -34.06
N ALA A 182 -8.81 -4.50 -35.08
CA ALA A 182 -10.00 -3.66 -35.03
C ALA A 182 -10.97 -4.07 -33.88
N ILE A 183 -11.09 -5.36 -33.60
CA ILE A 183 -11.91 -5.85 -32.48
C ILE A 183 -11.25 -5.47 -31.13
N ARG A 184 -9.94 -5.62 -31.04
CA ARG A 184 -9.17 -5.26 -29.84
C ARG A 184 -9.16 -3.76 -29.58
N ALA A 185 -9.03 -2.94 -30.61
CA ALA A 185 -9.08 -1.47 -30.50
C ALA A 185 -10.43 -0.96 -29.97
N GLY A 186 -11.50 -1.72 -30.10
CA GLY A 186 -12.78 -1.44 -29.46
C GLY A 186 -12.85 -1.66 -27.95
N GLY A 187 -11.70 -1.83 -27.27
CA GLY A 187 -11.60 -2.03 -25.82
C GLY A 187 -11.88 -3.45 -25.35
N ARG A 188 -11.95 -4.41 -26.26
CA ARG A 188 -12.23 -5.82 -25.92
C ARG A 188 -10.94 -6.57 -25.62
N THR A 189 -10.92 -7.31 -24.54
CA THR A 189 -9.81 -8.21 -24.17
C THR A 189 -9.81 -9.49 -25.01
N ILE A 190 -10.99 -9.94 -25.45
CA ILE A 190 -11.19 -11.16 -26.22
C ILE A 190 -11.64 -10.79 -27.63
N ALA A 191 -10.90 -11.21 -28.65
CA ALA A 191 -11.20 -11.02 -30.05
C ALA A 191 -11.64 -12.32 -30.77
N VAL A 192 -11.23 -13.48 -30.25
CA VAL A 192 -11.54 -14.81 -30.76
C VAL A 192 -12.21 -15.63 -29.67
N ALA A 193 -13.33 -16.25 -29.95
CA ALA A 193 -14.03 -17.12 -29.00
C ALA A 193 -14.45 -18.41 -29.71
N ASP A 194 -14.38 -19.53 -28.97
CA ASP A 194 -14.85 -20.80 -29.51
C ASP A 194 -16.37 -20.92 -29.44
N LEU A 195 -16.93 -21.68 -30.35
CA LEU A 195 -18.30 -22.14 -30.21
C LEU A 195 -18.39 -23.15 -29.07
N THR A 196 -19.38 -23.00 -28.21
CA THR A 196 -19.68 -23.99 -27.15
C THR A 196 -20.28 -25.25 -27.79
N GLU A 197 -20.36 -26.35 -27.03
CA GLU A 197 -20.99 -27.59 -27.49
C GLU A 197 -22.45 -27.37 -27.86
N ASP A 198 -23.16 -26.50 -27.15
CA ASP A 198 -24.55 -26.11 -27.42
C ASP A 198 -24.71 -25.16 -28.63
N GLY A 199 -23.62 -24.84 -29.31
CA GLY A 199 -23.63 -23.96 -30.49
C GLY A 199 -23.78 -22.46 -30.16
N ALA A 200 -23.45 -22.06 -28.94
CA ALA A 200 -23.43 -20.66 -28.55
C ALA A 200 -22.01 -20.05 -28.70
N CYS A 201 -21.91 -18.72 -28.69
CA CYS A 201 -20.65 -18.00 -28.68
C CYS A 201 -20.01 -18.08 -27.29
N GLY A 202 -18.79 -18.61 -27.18
CA GLY A 202 -18.08 -18.73 -25.87
C GLY A 202 -17.71 -17.40 -25.19
N HIS A 203 -17.99 -16.25 -25.83
CA HIS A 203 -17.77 -14.94 -25.22
C HIS A 203 -19.06 -14.31 -24.68
N CYS A 204 -20.15 -14.28 -25.48
CA CYS A 204 -21.40 -13.62 -25.10
C CYS A 204 -22.54 -14.60 -24.79
N TYR A 205 -22.31 -15.89 -24.98
CA TYR A 205 -23.27 -16.97 -24.81
C TYR A 205 -24.53 -16.85 -25.65
N GLY A 206 -24.53 -15.96 -26.66
CA GLY A 206 -25.61 -15.87 -27.64
C GLY A 206 -25.62 -17.09 -28.56
N ILE A 207 -26.82 -17.64 -28.84
CA ILE A 207 -26.98 -18.78 -29.71
C ILE A 207 -26.60 -18.37 -31.16
N VAL A 208 -25.74 -19.17 -31.78
CA VAL A 208 -25.27 -18.99 -33.15
C VAL A 208 -26.13 -19.85 -34.09
N PRO A 209 -26.69 -19.32 -35.18
CA PRO A 209 -27.46 -20.10 -36.12
C PRO A 209 -26.67 -21.30 -36.65
N LEU A 210 -27.33 -22.45 -36.85
CA LEU A 210 -26.70 -23.71 -37.30
C LEU A 210 -25.90 -23.56 -38.61
N GLN A 211 -26.39 -22.72 -39.53
CA GLN A 211 -25.66 -22.43 -40.74
C GLN A 211 -24.31 -21.78 -40.47
N ILE A 212 -24.29 -20.77 -39.60
CA ILE A 212 -23.07 -20.09 -39.18
C ILE A 212 -22.13 -21.04 -38.40
N GLN A 213 -22.67 -21.90 -37.54
CA GLN A 213 -21.88 -22.91 -36.85
C GLN A 213 -21.16 -23.84 -37.81
N ASN A 214 -21.89 -24.31 -38.90
CA ASN A 214 -21.31 -25.16 -39.92
C ASN A 214 -20.24 -24.43 -40.73
N GLU A 215 -20.46 -23.17 -41.11
CA GLU A 215 -19.47 -22.34 -41.77
C GLU A 215 -18.22 -22.14 -40.93
N VAL A 216 -18.38 -21.90 -39.59
CA VAL A 216 -17.27 -21.80 -38.65
C VAL A 216 -16.53 -23.12 -38.56
N ARG A 217 -17.19 -24.28 -38.52
CA ARG A 217 -16.55 -25.60 -38.49
C ARG A 217 -15.81 -25.91 -39.81
N HIS A 218 -16.36 -25.54 -40.94
CA HIS A 218 -15.71 -25.70 -42.26
C HIS A 218 -14.52 -24.75 -42.45
N GLY A 219 -14.53 -23.59 -41.77
CA GLY A 219 -13.40 -22.70 -41.67
C GLY A 219 -12.97 -22.02 -42.97
N THR A 220 -13.84 -21.76 -43.87
CA THR A 220 -13.54 -21.13 -45.18
C THR A 220 -13.26 -19.65 -45.08
N SER A 221 -13.92 -18.96 -44.14
CA SER A 221 -13.82 -17.52 -43.88
C SER A 221 -13.76 -17.20 -42.38
N LEU A 222 -13.33 -15.99 -42.04
CA LEU A 222 -13.46 -15.45 -40.68
C LEU A 222 -14.89 -14.99 -40.46
N ILE A 223 -15.56 -15.63 -39.53
CA ILE A 223 -16.94 -15.35 -39.16
C ILE A 223 -16.99 -14.65 -37.84
N ARG A 224 -17.76 -13.57 -37.74
CA ARG A 224 -17.95 -12.83 -36.50
C ARG A 224 -19.29 -13.18 -35.87
N CYS A 225 -19.32 -13.20 -34.55
CA CYS A 225 -20.56 -13.30 -33.82
C CYS A 225 -21.43 -12.05 -34.07
N GLU A 226 -22.67 -12.22 -34.50
CA GLU A 226 -23.60 -11.12 -34.81
C GLU A 226 -23.94 -10.31 -33.54
N ALA A 227 -23.99 -10.98 -32.38
CA ALA A 227 -24.35 -10.33 -31.13
C ALA A 227 -23.18 -9.51 -30.53
N CYS A 228 -21.94 -10.04 -30.49
CA CYS A 228 -20.82 -9.39 -29.84
C CYS A 228 -19.64 -9.01 -30.75
N GLY A 229 -19.63 -9.45 -32.01
CA GLY A 229 -18.64 -9.08 -33.01
C GLY A 229 -17.27 -9.76 -32.87
N VAL A 230 -17.06 -10.69 -31.92
CA VAL A 230 -15.83 -11.49 -31.81
C VAL A 230 -15.74 -12.49 -32.94
N ILE A 231 -14.53 -12.89 -33.31
CA ILE A 231 -14.30 -13.92 -34.32
C ILE A 231 -14.66 -15.28 -33.70
N LEU A 232 -15.53 -16.02 -34.37
CA LEU A 232 -15.92 -17.36 -33.95
C LEU A 232 -14.91 -18.38 -34.46
N SER A 233 -14.54 -19.31 -33.59
CA SER A 233 -13.66 -20.43 -33.88
C SER A 233 -14.38 -21.74 -33.55
N ALA A 234 -14.10 -22.79 -34.31
CA ALA A 234 -14.55 -24.14 -33.92
C ALA A 234 -13.80 -24.60 -32.65
N PRO A 235 -14.45 -25.37 -31.76
CA PRO A 235 -13.79 -25.96 -30.62
C PRO A 235 -12.61 -26.81 -31.11
N GLY A 236 -11.43 -26.51 -30.64
CA GLY A 236 -10.24 -27.32 -30.93
C GLY A 236 -10.15 -28.50 -29.96
N ALA A 237 -9.50 -29.57 -30.38
CA ALA A 237 -9.23 -30.74 -29.54
C ALA A 237 -8.48 -30.38 -28.21
N GLU A 238 -7.86 -29.20 -28.12
CA GLU A 238 -7.20 -28.68 -26.91
C GLU A 238 -8.17 -28.10 -25.87
N ALA A 239 -9.41 -27.73 -26.29
CA ALA A 239 -10.42 -27.23 -25.35
C ALA A 239 -10.90 -28.36 -24.41
N GLU A 240 -11.01 -29.59 -24.92
CA GLU A 240 -11.35 -30.76 -24.10
C GLU A 240 -10.28 -31.05 -23.04
N THR A 241 -9.00 -30.87 -23.37
CA THR A 241 -7.90 -31.14 -22.41
C THR A 241 -7.78 -30.02 -21.34
N ALA A 242 -8.11 -28.76 -21.66
CA ALA A 242 -8.06 -27.65 -20.72
C ALA A 242 -9.22 -27.70 -19.71
N VAL A 243 -10.42 -28.03 -20.15
CA VAL A 243 -11.60 -28.22 -19.29
C VAL A 243 -11.39 -29.42 -18.37
N THR A 244 -10.90 -30.55 -18.90
CA THR A 244 -10.58 -31.76 -18.13
C THR A 244 -9.48 -31.47 -17.10
N ARG A 245 -8.49 -30.65 -17.43
CA ARG A 245 -7.40 -30.28 -16.52
C ARG A 245 -7.84 -29.31 -15.42
N ALA A 246 -8.76 -28.37 -15.74
CA ALA A 246 -9.37 -27.47 -14.75
C ALA A 246 -10.34 -28.21 -13.83
N GLN A 247 -11.09 -29.18 -14.36
CA GLN A 247 -11.96 -30.06 -13.57
C GLN A 247 -11.15 -30.98 -12.64
N LEU A 248 -10.07 -31.61 -13.13
CA LEU A 248 -9.17 -32.43 -12.31
C LEU A 248 -8.44 -31.59 -11.24
N ALA A 249 -8.10 -30.32 -11.51
CA ALA A 249 -7.52 -29.43 -10.52
C ALA A 249 -8.55 -29.01 -9.45
N ALA A 250 -9.81 -28.76 -9.84
CA ALA A 250 -10.89 -28.43 -8.91
C ALA A 250 -11.29 -29.65 -8.04
N GLU A 251 -11.26 -30.87 -8.61
CA GLU A 251 -11.50 -32.10 -7.86
C GLU A 251 -10.34 -32.42 -6.90
N ALA A 252 -9.09 -32.09 -7.27
CA ALA A 252 -7.93 -32.25 -6.40
C ALA A 252 -7.95 -31.26 -5.21
N ASP A 253 -8.39 -30.01 -5.43
CA ASP A 253 -8.55 -29.01 -4.36
C ASP A 253 -9.69 -29.40 -3.38
N THR A 254 -10.80 -29.95 -3.90
CA THR A 254 -11.89 -30.43 -3.03
C THR A 254 -11.48 -31.67 -2.23
N ALA A 255 -10.73 -32.59 -2.82
CA ALA A 255 -10.22 -33.76 -2.12
C ALA A 255 -9.15 -33.41 -1.04
N ALA A 256 -8.36 -32.34 -1.25
CA ALA A 256 -7.41 -31.85 -0.25
C ALA A 256 -8.12 -31.24 0.96
N VAL A 257 -9.20 -30.47 0.73
CA VAL A 257 -10.01 -29.86 1.82
C VAL A 257 -10.78 -30.93 2.61
N GLU A 258 -11.30 -31.98 1.95
CA GLU A 258 -11.96 -33.10 2.63
C GLU A 258 -10.98 -33.98 3.44
N GLY A 259 -9.71 -34.11 2.97
CA GLY A 259 -8.64 -34.78 3.69
C GLY A 259 -8.23 -34.07 4.98
N GLU A 260 -8.06 -32.77 4.95
CA GLU A 260 -7.72 -31.96 6.14
C GLU A 260 -8.88 -31.92 7.17
N ALA A 261 -10.14 -31.91 6.73
CA ALA A 261 -11.29 -31.98 7.61
C ALA A 261 -11.39 -33.33 8.34
N SER A 262 -11.07 -34.43 7.65
CA SER A 262 -11.05 -35.79 8.21
C SER A 262 -9.92 -36.00 9.21
N GLU A 263 -8.74 -35.43 9.02
CA GLU A 263 -7.63 -35.45 9.98
C GLU A 263 -7.93 -34.61 11.25
N LEU A 264 -8.64 -33.52 11.12
CA LEU A 264 -9.07 -32.70 12.27
C LEU A 264 -10.16 -33.36 13.09
N GLU A 265 -11.08 -34.09 12.48
CA GLU A 265 -12.08 -34.91 13.22
C GLU A 265 -11.46 -36.09 13.93
N ALA A 266 -10.45 -36.77 13.35
CA ALA A 266 -9.74 -37.86 13.98
C ALA A 266 -8.89 -37.43 15.20
N LEU A 267 -8.44 -36.16 15.24
CA LEU A 267 -7.72 -35.58 16.37
C LEU A 267 -8.65 -35.09 17.49
N ALA A 268 -9.92 -34.82 17.19
CA ALA A 268 -10.92 -34.40 18.17
C ALA A 268 -11.54 -35.58 18.96
N ASP A 269 -11.57 -36.79 18.41
CA ASP A 269 -12.20 -37.96 19.05
C ASP A 269 -11.22 -38.79 19.93
N GLY A 270 -9.97 -38.36 20.09
CA GLY A 270 -8.91 -39.00 20.87
C GLY A 270 -8.70 -38.48 22.30
N GLY A 271 -9.60 -37.67 22.85
CA GLY A 271 -9.34 -36.92 24.08
C GLY A 271 -10.28 -37.13 25.26
N ASP A 272 -10.96 -38.28 25.40
CA ASP A 272 -11.88 -38.49 26.53
C ASP A 272 -11.68 -39.85 27.21
N ASP A 273 -10.48 -40.05 27.77
CA ASP A 273 -10.20 -41.11 28.73
C ASP A 273 -9.12 -40.66 29.71
N LEU A 274 -9.47 -39.86 30.70
CA LEU A 274 -8.73 -39.78 31.96
C LEU A 274 -9.70 -39.85 33.15
N GLU A 275 -9.59 -40.97 33.78
CA GLU A 275 -10.27 -41.49 34.96
C GLU A 275 -10.48 -40.48 36.10
N GLU A 276 -11.64 -40.60 36.70
CA GLU A 276 -11.97 -40.19 38.06
C GLU A 276 -11.01 -40.80 39.09
N GLY A 277 -10.24 -39.96 39.75
CA GLY A 277 -9.42 -40.32 40.93
C GLY A 277 -9.82 -39.44 42.13
N SER A 278 -10.76 -39.97 42.90
CA SER A 278 -11.16 -39.54 44.24
C SER A 278 -10.01 -39.34 45.19
N ALA A 279 -9.93 -38.16 45.90
CA ALA A 279 -9.52 -38.12 47.29
C ALA A 279 -10.00 -36.80 47.98
N ALA A 280 -10.89 -36.96 48.89
CA ALA A 280 -11.26 -35.97 49.90
C ALA A 280 -10.09 -35.69 50.85
N VAL A 281 -10.02 -34.48 51.42
CA VAL A 281 -9.72 -34.15 52.82
C VAL A 281 -9.91 -32.64 53.07
N ALA A 282 -10.92 -32.33 53.89
CA ALA A 282 -11.02 -31.47 55.09
C ALA A 282 -10.38 -30.08 55.07
N ALA A 283 -11.21 -29.05 55.16
CA ALA A 283 -11.64 -28.32 56.34
C ALA A 283 -10.60 -27.41 57.03
N ASP A 284 -11.13 -26.26 57.37
CA ASP A 284 -10.70 -25.19 58.29
C ASP A 284 -10.00 -24.00 57.59
N GLY A 285 -10.47 -22.81 57.72
CA GLY A 285 -11.14 -22.12 58.80
C GLY A 285 -10.66 -20.66 58.75
N ASP A 286 -11.64 -19.80 59.01
CA ASP A 286 -11.41 -18.49 59.65
C ASP A 286 -10.76 -17.36 58.83
N GLY A 287 -11.46 -16.27 58.56
CA GLY A 287 -11.74 -15.23 59.50
C GLY A 287 -11.10 -13.91 59.12
N GLY A 288 -11.91 -12.85 58.96
CA GLY A 288 -11.45 -11.47 59.22
C GLY A 288 -11.43 -10.54 58.02
N ARG A 289 -12.50 -9.85 57.67
CA ARG A 289 -13.00 -8.56 58.15
C ARG A 289 -12.10 -7.34 57.95
N ALA A 290 -12.68 -6.39 57.24
CA ALA A 290 -12.67 -4.93 57.39
C ALA A 290 -11.48 -4.17 56.79
N GLY A 291 -11.75 -3.28 55.84
CA GLY A 291 -12.13 -1.89 56.10
C GLY A 291 -11.08 -0.92 55.62
N ALA A 292 -11.54 -0.05 54.93
CA ALA A 292 -11.36 1.35 54.63
C ALA A 292 -11.03 1.62 53.18
#